data_26b2e30b4d26b10a989e11c61c9bdb3e
#
_entry.id   26b2e30b4d26b10a989e11c61c9bdb3e
#
_cell.length_a   1.000
_cell.length_b   1.000
_cell.length_c   1.000
_cell.angle_alpha   90.00
_cell.angle_beta   90.00
_cell.angle_gamma   90.00
#
_symmetry.space_group_name_H-M   'P 1'
#
loop_
_entity.id
_entity.type
_entity.pdbx_description
1 polymer ?
#
loop_
_entity_poly.entity_id
_entity_poly.type
_entity_poly.pdbx_seq_one_letter_code
_entity_poly.pdbx_strand_id
1 'polypeptide(L)'
;GMFCHDFLGLARLTNGSQRAQARAQIERECVAQIERFLEAFPAQAHALRLDSHQHTHAIPAVFDTLLAAVRSCGCTLSHLRTPVEPLEPHLARRRAAPPVNIAKNTLLALLWRMNRGKLPSECATSLFCGVVLSGCMERVDEALVAAFRSLATQRGQAVEFLFHPVSVPRAQCLDPENAPFAAACAAPGRDAEARALQRFPPISQRAEP
;
A
#
# COMPACT_ATOMS: atom_id res chain seq x y z
N GLY A 1 12.78 15.05 1.67
CA GLY A 1 13.62 13.88 1.83
C GLY A 1 13.38 12.88 0.71
N MET A 2 14.44 12.29 0.20
CA MET A 2 14.33 11.20 -0.78
C MET A 2 14.33 9.85 -0.07
N PHE A 3 13.52 8.90 -0.53
CA PHE A 3 13.62 7.51 -0.07
C PHE A 3 14.91 6.91 -0.65
N CYS A 4 15.90 6.70 0.21
CA CYS A 4 17.21 6.19 -0.20
C CYS A 4 17.24 4.67 -0.40
N HIS A 5 16.21 3.95 0.05
CA HIS A 5 16.16 2.50 0.03
C HIS A 5 14.83 1.99 -0.52
N ASP A 6 14.93 1.03 -1.43
CA ASP A 6 13.80 0.20 -1.86
C ASP A 6 13.42 -0.85 -0.80
N PHE A 7 12.41 -1.66 -1.08
CA PHE A 7 11.93 -2.71 -0.18
C PHE A 7 13.05 -3.67 0.27
N LEU A 8 13.89 -4.14 -0.66
CA LEU A 8 14.98 -5.08 -0.34
C LEU A 8 16.11 -4.39 0.43
N GLY A 9 16.42 -3.15 0.10
CA GLY A 9 17.38 -2.31 0.82
C GLY A 9 16.96 -2.12 2.28
N LEU A 10 15.71 -1.76 2.54
CA LEU A 10 15.16 -1.65 3.90
C LEU A 10 15.18 -2.99 4.64
N ALA A 11 14.79 -4.08 3.98
CA ALA A 11 14.82 -5.41 4.59
C ALA A 11 16.24 -5.81 5.01
N ARG A 12 17.25 -5.56 4.17
CA ARG A 12 18.67 -5.82 4.51
C ARG A 12 19.15 -4.94 5.64
N LEU A 13 18.86 -3.64 5.59
CA LEU A 13 19.29 -2.66 6.57
C LEU A 13 18.73 -2.98 7.97
N THR A 14 17.47 -3.36 8.04
CA THR A 14 16.76 -3.64 9.30
C THR A 14 17.10 -5.00 9.92
N ASN A 15 17.79 -5.88 9.18
CA ASN A 15 18.27 -7.18 9.65
C ASN A 15 19.81 -7.28 9.70
N GLY A 16 20.54 -6.27 9.23
CA GLY A 16 22.00 -6.21 9.21
C GLY A 16 22.65 -5.81 10.55
N SER A 17 23.95 -5.55 10.51
CA SER A 17 24.74 -5.11 11.67
C SER A 17 24.29 -3.75 12.23
N GLN A 18 23.75 -2.88 11.38
CA GLN A 18 23.25 -1.55 11.74
C GLN A 18 21.75 -1.51 12.10
N ARG A 19 21.13 -2.67 12.33
CA ARG A 19 19.68 -2.80 12.54
C ARG A 19 19.09 -1.88 13.61
N ALA A 20 19.80 -1.68 14.72
CA ALA A 20 19.31 -0.82 15.80
C ALA A 20 19.25 0.65 15.36
N GLN A 21 20.29 1.14 14.69
CA GLN A 21 20.34 2.49 14.15
C GLN A 21 19.29 2.69 13.07
N ALA A 22 19.14 1.72 12.16
CA ALA A 22 18.15 1.75 11.10
C ALA A 22 16.72 1.84 11.65
N ARG A 23 16.39 1.01 12.63
CA ARG A 23 15.06 1.04 13.28
C ARG A 23 14.79 2.38 13.95
N ALA A 24 15.77 2.93 14.69
CA ALA A 24 15.61 4.24 15.31
C ALA A 24 15.44 5.38 14.27
N GLN A 25 16.08 5.29 13.11
CA GLN A 25 15.87 6.25 12.02
C GLN A 25 14.49 6.12 11.39
N ILE A 26 14.03 4.90 11.11
CA ILE A 26 12.70 4.63 10.57
C ILE A 26 11.61 5.11 11.54
N GLU A 27 11.79 4.88 12.85
CA GLU A 27 10.84 5.34 13.87
C GLU A 27 10.72 6.86 13.85
N ARG A 28 11.84 7.57 13.88
CA ARG A 28 11.84 9.05 13.82
C ARG A 28 11.15 9.56 12.54
N GLU A 29 11.41 8.92 11.42
CA GLU A 29 10.76 9.28 10.15
C GLU A 29 9.25 9.03 10.19
N CYS A 30 8.82 7.87 10.70
CA CYS A 30 7.39 7.57 10.85
C CYS A 30 6.71 8.56 11.81
N VAL A 31 7.33 8.89 12.94
CA VAL A 31 6.81 9.89 13.88
C VAL A 31 6.66 11.24 13.17
N ALA A 32 7.71 11.71 12.50
CA ALA A 32 7.68 12.99 11.82
C ALA A 32 6.60 13.06 10.73
N GLN A 33 6.38 11.98 9.99
CA GLN A 33 5.32 11.91 8.98
C GLN A 33 3.93 11.92 9.62
N ILE A 34 3.71 11.19 10.70
CA ILE A 34 2.44 11.17 11.44
C ILE A 34 2.17 12.56 12.03
N GLU A 35 3.14 13.16 12.72
CA GLU A 35 2.99 14.51 13.28
C GLU A 35 2.67 15.55 12.22
N ARG A 36 3.38 15.50 11.08
CA ARG A 36 3.12 16.40 9.96
C ARG A 36 1.72 16.23 9.36
N PHE A 37 1.24 14.99 9.30
CA PHE A 37 -0.14 14.71 8.87
C PHE A 37 -1.16 15.27 9.88
N LEU A 38 -0.93 15.08 11.16
CA LEU A 38 -1.82 15.55 12.22
C LEU A 38 -1.85 17.06 12.38
N GLU A 39 -0.78 17.78 12.02
CA GLU A 39 -0.80 19.25 11.92
C GLU A 39 -1.91 19.74 10.94
N ALA A 40 -2.09 19.02 9.84
CA ALA A 40 -3.13 19.35 8.84
C ALA A 40 -4.50 18.74 9.17
N PHE A 41 -4.52 17.58 9.84
CA PHE A 41 -5.72 16.78 10.10
C PHE A 41 -5.77 16.28 11.55
N PRO A 42 -5.88 17.17 12.55
CA PRO A 42 -5.76 16.79 13.98
C PRO A 42 -6.84 15.79 14.43
N ALA A 43 -8.04 15.85 13.86
CA ALA A 43 -9.12 14.91 14.19
C ALA A 43 -8.79 13.45 13.84
N GLN A 44 -7.84 13.22 12.94
CA GLN A 44 -7.42 11.88 12.52
C GLN A 44 -6.54 11.15 13.56
N ALA A 45 -6.12 11.79 14.63
CA ALA A 45 -5.39 11.14 15.72
C ALA A 45 -6.15 9.93 16.31
N HIS A 46 -7.47 10.01 16.36
CA HIS A 46 -8.34 8.95 16.88
C HIS A 46 -8.78 7.93 15.83
N ALA A 47 -8.45 8.13 14.57
CA ALA A 47 -8.86 7.28 13.45
C ALA A 47 -7.78 7.22 12.36
N LEU A 48 -6.51 7.06 12.77
CA LEU A 48 -5.37 7.06 11.86
C LEU A 48 -5.44 5.89 10.88
N ARG A 49 -5.29 6.19 9.60
CA ARG A 49 -5.24 5.21 8.51
C ARG A 49 -3.86 5.25 7.88
N LEU A 50 -3.20 4.10 7.77
CA LEU A 50 -1.83 4.00 7.29
C LEU A 50 -1.69 3.11 6.06
N ASP A 51 -0.76 3.50 5.23
CA ASP A 51 -0.21 2.77 4.10
C ASP A 51 1.28 3.09 3.98
N SER A 52 2.01 2.36 3.16
CA SER A 52 3.40 2.68 2.88
C SER A 52 3.76 2.46 1.41
N HIS A 53 4.69 3.26 0.93
CA HIS A 53 5.28 3.10 -0.40
C HIS A 53 5.87 1.70 -0.55
N GLN A 54 5.57 1.04 -1.69
CA GLN A 54 6.03 -0.33 -2.00
C GLN A 54 5.70 -1.39 -0.93
N HIS A 55 4.68 -1.16 -0.10
CA HIS A 55 4.30 -2.07 1.01
C HIS A 55 5.44 -2.34 2.00
N THR A 56 6.33 -1.36 2.23
CA THR A 56 7.50 -1.52 3.13
C THR A 56 7.09 -1.83 4.57
N HIS A 57 5.88 -1.47 4.99
CA HIS A 57 5.32 -1.87 6.29
C HIS A 57 5.15 -3.40 6.43
N ALA A 58 5.20 -4.18 5.33
CA ALA A 58 5.19 -5.64 5.44
C ALA A 58 6.50 -6.22 6.01
N ILE A 59 7.61 -5.48 5.95
CA ILE A 59 8.89 -5.89 6.55
C ILE A 59 8.72 -5.90 8.09
N PRO A 60 8.95 -7.05 8.78
CA PRO A 60 8.63 -7.16 10.21
C PRO A 60 9.24 -6.08 11.10
N ALA A 61 10.48 -5.71 10.84
CA ALA A 61 11.15 -4.65 11.61
C ALA A 61 10.55 -3.26 11.35
N VAL A 62 10.16 -2.96 10.12
CA VAL A 62 9.45 -1.71 9.76
C VAL A 62 8.06 -1.70 10.38
N PHE A 63 7.38 -2.85 10.37
CA PHE A 63 6.06 -3.00 10.98
C PHE A 63 6.08 -2.70 12.49
N ASP A 64 7.03 -3.31 13.21
CA ASP A 64 7.19 -3.09 14.65
C ASP A 64 7.49 -1.61 14.96
N THR A 65 8.35 -1.00 14.16
CA THR A 65 8.74 0.41 14.27
C THR A 65 7.56 1.35 13.97
N LEU A 66 6.76 1.04 12.95
CA LEU A 66 5.56 1.80 12.61
C LEU A 66 4.54 1.77 13.75
N LEU A 67 4.28 0.59 14.33
CA LEU A 67 3.38 0.50 15.49
C LEU A 67 3.93 1.23 16.73
N ALA A 68 5.25 1.26 16.91
CA ALA A 68 5.88 2.05 17.97
C ALA A 68 5.66 3.56 17.73
N ALA A 69 5.87 4.05 16.52
CA ALA A 69 5.65 5.44 16.14
C ALA A 69 4.19 5.87 16.35
N VAL A 70 3.21 5.04 15.94
CA VAL A 70 1.78 5.32 16.19
C VAL A 70 1.51 5.51 17.69
N ARG A 71 2.05 4.62 18.53
CA ARG A 71 1.91 4.75 20.00
C ARG A 71 2.58 5.99 20.55
N SER A 72 3.80 6.31 20.07
CA SER A 72 4.54 7.50 20.52
C SER A 72 3.80 8.80 20.19
N CYS A 73 3.08 8.85 19.08
CA CYS A 73 2.23 10.00 18.71
C CYS A 73 0.87 10.01 19.43
N GLY A 74 0.57 9.05 20.31
CA GLY A 74 -0.72 8.97 21.01
C GLY A 74 -1.91 8.70 20.08
N CYS A 75 -1.67 8.08 18.91
CA CYS A 75 -2.71 7.84 17.90
C CYS A 75 -3.37 6.48 18.06
N THR A 76 -4.65 6.42 17.65
CA THR A 76 -5.38 5.16 17.45
C THR A 76 -5.30 4.76 15.97
N LEU A 77 -4.68 3.60 15.71
CA LEU A 77 -4.62 3.04 14.35
C LEU A 77 -5.95 2.36 14.04
N SER A 78 -6.76 3.01 13.21
CA SER A 78 -8.08 2.49 12.82
C SER A 78 -8.03 1.59 11.59
N HIS A 79 -7.04 1.77 10.72
CA HIS A 79 -6.89 0.98 9.51
C HIS A 79 -5.43 0.90 9.07
N LEU A 80 -4.99 -0.30 8.67
CA LEU A 80 -3.74 -0.52 7.98
C LEU A 80 -3.99 -1.29 6.68
N ARG A 81 -3.47 -0.77 5.56
CA ARG A 81 -3.60 -1.46 4.27
C ARG A 81 -2.98 -2.84 4.33
N THR A 82 -3.76 -3.86 3.97
CA THR A 82 -3.24 -5.21 3.79
C THR A 82 -2.36 -5.27 2.56
N PRO A 83 -1.10 -5.71 2.64
CA PRO A 83 -0.20 -5.76 1.48
C PRO A 83 -0.43 -7.01 0.61
N VAL A 84 -1.41 -7.84 0.92
CA VAL A 84 -1.65 -9.15 0.30
C VAL A 84 -2.91 -9.13 -0.53
N GLU A 85 -2.80 -9.61 -1.76
CA GLU A 85 -3.93 -9.72 -2.67
C GLU A 85 -4.43 -11.16 -2.74
N PRO A 86 -5.74 -11.43 -2.55
CA PRO A 86 -6.32 -12.75 -2.74
C PRO A 86 -6.28 -13.16 -4.20
N LEU A 87 -5.88 -14.40 -4.49
CA LEU A 87 -5.75 -14.90 -5.85
C LEU A 87 -7.05 -15.46 -6.41
N GLU A 88 -8.03 -15.79 -5.57
CA GLU A 88 -9.29 -16.42 -5.96
C GLU A 88 -10.05 -15.65 -7.06
N PRO A 89 -10.18 -14.30 -7.00
CA PRO A 89 -10.84 -13.53 -8.05
C PRO A 89 -10.12 -13.59 -9.39
N HIS A 90 -8.79 -13.68 -9.39
CA HIS A 90 -7.97 -13.77 -10.61
C HIS A 90 -8.06 -15.16 -11.23
N LEU A 91 -7.97 -16.22 -10.43
CA LEU A 91 -8.05 -17.62 -10.88
C LEU A 91 -9.43 -17.93 -11.47
N ALA A 92 -10.49 -17.48 -10.82
CA ALA A 92 -11.87 -17.66 -11.33
C ALA A 92 -12.06 -17.03 -12.72
N ARG A 93 -11.23 -16.05 -13.09
CA ARG A 93 -11.27 -15.34 -14.38
C ARG A 93 -10.17 -15.78 -15.35
N ARG A 94 -9.38 -16.81 -14.99
CA ARG A 94 -8.22 -17.29 -15.79
C ARG A 94 -7.31 -16.16 -16.26
N ARG A 95 -7.12 -15.12 -15.42
CA ARG A 95 -6.29 -13.98 -15.76
C ARG A 95 -4.82 -14.32 -15.60
N ALA A 96 -4.09 -14.15 -16.69
CA ALA A 96 -2.63 -14.22 -16.63
C ALA A 96 -2.08 -12.99 -15.88
N ALA A 97 -1.33 -13.24 -14.83
CA ALA A 97 -0.58 -12.24 -14.10
C ALA A 97 0.91 -12.40 -14.37
N PRO A 98 1.72 -11.33 -14.36
CA PRO A 98 3.16 -11.44 -14.47
C PRO A 98 3.71 -12.35 -13.35
N PRO A 99 4.55 -13.36 -13.66
CA PRO A 99 5.08 -14.28 -12.64
C PRO A 99 5.80 -13.57 -11.48
N VAL A 100 6.48 -12.46 -11.79
CA VAL A 100 7.15 -11.63 -10.78
C VAL A 100 6.15 -11.03 -9.77
N ASN A 101 4.95 -10.65 -10.22
CA ASN A 101 3.92 -10.11 -9.33
C ASN A 101 3.32 -11.20 -8.43
N ILE A 102 3.19 -12.42 -8.94
CA ILE A 102 2.76 -13.58 -8.12
C ILE A 102 3.81 -13.87 -7.05
N ALA A 103 5.10 -13.92 -7.42
CA ALA A 103 6.18 -14.13 -6.46
C ALA A 103 6.22 -13.01 -5.40
N LYS A 104 6.03 -11.74 -5.82
CA LYS A 104 5.92 -10.59 -4.91
C LYS A 104 4.74 -10.75 -3.95
N ASN A 105 3.55 -11.09 -4.44
CA ASN A 105 2.37 -11.30 -3.61
C ASN A 105 2.57 -12.44 -2.60
N THR A 106 3.23 -13.52 -3.01
CA THR A 106 3.57 -14.66 -2.13
C THR A 106 4.51 -14.22 -1.01
N LEU A 107 5.55 -13.45 -1.33
CA LEU A 107 6.46 -12.88 -0.32
C LEU A 107 5.70 -11.98 0.66
N LEU A 108 4.87 -11.07 0.15
CA LEU A 108 4.06 -10.18 0.99
C LEU A 108 3.09 -10.96 1.89
N ALA A 109 2.51 -12.05 1.39
CA ALA A 109 1.63 -12.93 2.18
C ALA A 109 2.39 -13.59 3.35
N LEU A 110 3.62 -14.05 3.10
CA LEU A 110 4.47 -14.63 4.14
C LEU A 110 4.78 -13.61 5.24
N LEU A 111 5.24 -12.42 4.84
CA LEU A 111 5.57 -11.35 5.77
C LEU A 111 4.34 -10.84 6.55
N TRP A 112 3.20 -10.72 5.88
CA TRP A 112 1.94 -10.34 6.52
C TRP A 112 1.50 -11.34 7.58
N ARG A 113 1.65 -12.64 7.29
CA ARG A 113 1.36 -13.71 8.27
C ARG A 113 2.17 -13.55 9.55
N MET A 114 3.42 -13.06 9.46
CA MET A 114 4.28 -12.78 10.62
C MET A 114 3.82 -11.57 11.43
N ASN A 115 3.19 -10.61 10.77
CA ASN A 115 2.89 -9.29 11.34
C ASN A 115 1.44 -9.13 11.82
N ARG A 116 0.47 -9.70 11.11
CA ARG A 116 -0.97 -9.44 11.33
C ARG A 116 -1.45 -9.64 12.75
N GLY A 117 -0.85 -10.59 13.48
CA GLY A 117 -1.19 -10.84 14.87
C GLY A 117 -0.72 -9.77 15.87
N LYS A 118 0.05 -8.76 15.39
CA LYS A 118 0.53 -7.63 16.20
C LYS A 118 -0.36 -6.39 16.06
N LEU A 119 -1.32 -6.42 15.13
CA LEU A 119 -2.27 -5.32 14.95
C LEU A 119 -3.15 -5.16 16.19
N PRO A 120 -3.48 -3.92 16.59
CA PRO A 120 -4.53 -3.65 17.55
C PRO A 120 -5.85 -4.31 17.11
N SER A 121 -6.65 -4.78 18.06
CA SER A 121 -7.93 -5.45 17.78
C SER A 121 -8.94 -4.58 17.04
N GLU A 122 -8.87 -3.27 17.29
CA GLU A 122 -9.70 -2.25 16.64
C GLU A 122 -9.23 -1.85 15.23
N CYS A 123 -8.02 -2.28 14.84
CA CYS A 123 -7.47 -1.94 13.53
C CYS A 123 -8.14 -2.77 12.43
N ALA A 124 -8.92 -2.10 11.60
CA ALA A 124 -9.52 -2.74 10.43
C ALA A 124 -8.49 -3.01 9.33
N THR A 125 -8.78 -4.02 8.52
CA THR A 125 -8.06 -4.33 7.29
C THR A 125 -9.05 -4.51 6.15
N SER A 126 -8.61 -4.25 4.92
CA SER A 126 -9.42 -4.46 3.72
C SER A 126 -8.81 -5.55 2.83
N LEU A 127 -9.63 -6.12 1.95
CA LEU A 127 -9.10 -6.85 0.81
C LEU A 127 -8.37 -5.87 -0.10
N PHE A 128 -7.26 -6.31 -0.67
CA PHE A 128 -6.42 -5.46 -1.50
C PHE A 128 -6.31 -6.00 -2.94
N CYS A 129 -6.37 -5.11 -3.91
CA CYS A 129 -6.12 -5.40 -5.33
C CYS A 129 -5.16 -4.33 -5.88
N GLY A 130 -3.94 -4.71 -6.25
CA GLY A 130 -2.92 -3.77 -6.74
C GLY A 130 -1.52 -4.36 -6.86
N VAL A 131 -1.31 -5.62 -6.40
CA VAL A 131 -0.02 -6.32 -6.51
C VAL A 131 0.01 -7.23 -7.73
N VAL A 132 -1.01 -8.07 -7.89
CA VAL A 132 -1.05 -9.12 -8.92
C VAL A 132 -1.05 -8.52 -10.33
N LEU A 133 -1.78 -7.42 -10.52
CA LEU A 133 -1.81 -6.65 -11.76
C LEU A 133 -0.96 -5.37 -11.70
N SER A 134 0.00 -5.27 -10.76
CA SER A 134 0.88 -4.10 -10.69
C SER A 134 1.56 -3.81 -12.04
N GLY A 135 1.47 -2.56 -12.52
CA GLY A 135 1.92 -2.15 -13.85
C GLY A 135 0.97 -2.50 -15.00
N CYS A 136 -0.17 -3.15 -14.69
CA CYS A 136 -1.19 -3.55 -15.68
C CYS A 136 -2.61 -3.36 -15.11
N MET A 137 -2.80 -2.36 -14.23
CA MET A 137 -4.09 -2.13 -13.55
C MET A 137 -5.20 -1.68 -14.52
N GLU A 138 -4.87 -1.25 -15.74
CA GLU A 138 -5.83 -1.02 -16.82
C GLU A 138 -6.62 -2.28 -17.19
N ARG A 139 -6.12 -3.46 -16.81
CA ARG A 139 -6.77 -4.76 -17.02
C ARG A 139 -7.84 -5.07 -15.96
N VAL A 140 -7.97 -4.26 -14.93
CA VAL A 140 -9.08 -4.35 -13.97
C VAL A 140 -10.37 -3.95 -14.69
N ASP A 141 -11.33 -4.85 -14.75
CA ASP A 141 -12.65 -4.65 -15.33
C ASP A 141 -13.76 -4.82 -14.29
N GLU A 142 -14.98 -4.49 -14.67
CA GLU A 142 -16.16 -4.61 -13.81
C GLU A 142 -16.34 -6.01 -13.24
N ALA A 143 -16.02 -7.03 -14.02
CA ALA A 143 -16.17 -8.41 -13.60
C ALA A 143 -15.16 -8.81 -12.51
N LEU A 144 -13.92 -8.30 -12.56
CA LEU A 144 -12.94 -8.49 -11.51
C LEU A 144 -13.34 -7.69 -10.27
N VAL A 145 -13.81 -6.46 -10.44
CA VAL A 145 -14.34 -5.63 -9.32
C VAL A 145 -15.50 -6.34 -8.63
N ALA A 146 -16.45 -6.89 -9.39
CA ALA A 146 -17.57 -7.64 -8.83
C ALA A 146 -17.11 -8.88 -8.05
N ALA A 147 -16.10 -9.60 -8.55
CA ALA A 147 -15.53 -10.77 -7.84
C ALA A 147 -14.87 -10.37 -6.51
N PHE A 148 -14.09 -9.29 -6.50
CA PHE A 148 -13.52 -8.75 -5.26
C PHE A 148 -14.58 -8.25 -4.28
N ARG A 149 -15.62 -7.57 -4.76
CA ARG A 149 -16.74 -7.11 -3.92
C ARG A 149 -17.49 -8.29 -3.30
N SER A 150 -17.77 -9.33 -4.08
CA SER A 150 -18.42 -10.55 -3.56
C SER A 150 -17.58 -11.19 -2.45
N LEU A 151 -16.27 -11.33 -2.67
CA LEU A 151 -15.36 -11.88 -1.68
C LEU A 151 -15.29 -10.99 -0.41
N ALA A 152 -15.28 -9.67 -0.59
CA ALA A 152 -15.29 -8.70 0.51
C ALA A 152 -16.57 -8.84 1.36
N THR A 153 -17.73 -8.93 0.69
CA THR A 153 -19.02 -9.15 1.38
C THR A 153 -19.00 -10.45 2.17
N GLN A 154 -18.51 -11.56 1.59
CA GLN A 154 -18.42 -12.86 2.27
C GLN A 154 -17.51 -12.82 3.51
N ARG A 155 -16.48 -11.96 3.49
CA ARG A 155 -15.51 -11.81 4.60
C ARG A 155 -15.84 -10.66 5.56
N GLY A 156 -16.92 -9.92 5.33
CA GLY A 156 -17.28 -8.74 6.12
C GLY A 156 -16.22 -7.63 6.06
N GLN A 157 -15.54 -7.47 4.91
CA GLN A 157 -14.45 -6.51 4.73
C GLN A 157 -14.76 -5.52 3.61
N ALA A 158 -14.09 -4.37 3.65
CA ALA A 158 -13.99 -3.48 2.49
C ALA A 158 -12.99 -4.01 1.46
N VAL A 159 -12.97 -3.43 0.25
CA VAL A 159 -11.95 -3.71 -0.76
C VAL A 159 -11.29 -2.40 -1.22
N GLU A 160 -9.97 -2.45 -1.35
CA GLU A 160 -9.15 -1.37 -1.90
C GLU A 160 -8.57 -1.77 -3.26
N PHE A 161 -8.73 -0.89 -4.26
CA PHE A 161 -8.07 -1.02 -5.55
C PHE A 161 -7.00 0.07 -5.66
N LEU A 162 -5.74 -0.33 -5.87
CA LEU A 162 -4.62 0.61 -5.98
C LEU A 162 -4.21 0.79 -7.44
N PHE A 163 -4.37 2.00 -7.93
CA PHE A 163 -3.89 2.44 -9.24
C PHE A 163 -2.75 3.45 -9.07
N HIS A 164 -1.90 3.56 -10.08
CA HIS A 164 -0.79 4.51 -10.10
C HIS A 164 -0.88 5.39 -11.36
N PRO A 165 -1.94 6.18 -11.52
CA PRO A 165 -2.07 7.07 -12.68
C PRO A 165 -0.99 8.15 -12.64
N VAL A 166 -0.52 8.55 -13.82
CA VAL A 166 0.32 9.74 -13.96
C VAL A 166 -0.55 10.86 -14.51
N SER A 167 -0.63 11.95 -13.77
CA SER A 167 -1.45 13.12 -14.12
C SER A 167 -0.63 14.27 -14.74
N VAL A 168 0.72 14.14 -14.78
CA VAL A 168 1.61 15.18 -15.28
C VAL A 168 2.53 14.66 -16.38
N PRO A 169 2.84 15.46 -17.42
CA PRO A 169 3.84 15.11 -18.41
C PRO A 169 5.22 14.89 -17.77
N ARG A 170 6.03 14.00 -18.35
CA ARG A 170 7.38 13.72 -17.88
C ARG A 170 8.23 14.97 -17.67
N ALA A 171 8.08 15.97 -18.54
CA ALA A 171 8.80 17.25 -18.45
C ALA A 171 8.44 18.06 -17.19
N GLN A 172 7.33 17.73 -16.51
CA GLN A 172 6.89 18.38 -15.29
C GLN A 172 7.11 17.48 -14.05
N CYS A 173 7.88 16.40 -14.20
CA CYS A 173 8.23 15.54 -13.08
C CYS A 173 9.02 16.35 -12.02
N LEU A 174 8.54 16.34 -10.79
CA LEU A 174 9.14 17.10 -9.69
C LEU A 174 10.48 16.53 -9.19
N ASP A 175 10.85 15.32 -9.61
CA ASP A 175 12.10 14.65 -9.26
C ASP A 175 12.75 14.03 -10.51
N PRO A 176 13.23 14.88 -11.44
CA PRO A 176 13.81 14.42 -12.70
C PRO A 176 15.15 13.69 -12.52
N GLU A 177 15.83 13.90 -11.39
CA GLU A 177 17.12 13.27 -11.07
C GLU A 177 16.94 11.83 -10.58
N ASN A 178 15.74 11.47 -10.11
CA ASN A 178 15.40 10.10 -9.75
C ASN A 178 15.02 9.30 -11.00
N ALA A 179 16.04 8.84 -11.72
CA ALA A 179 15.84 8.12 -12.99
C ALA A 179 14.88 6.91 -12.89
N PRO A 180 14.91 6.05 -11.83
CA PRO A 180 13.94 4.99 -11.67
C PRO A 180 12.50 5.50 -11.50
N PHE A 181 12.30 6.57 -10.75
CA PHE A 181 10.98 7.19 -10.56
C PHE A 181 10.48 7.82 -11.88
N ALA A 182 11.33 8.59 -12.56
CA ALA A 182 11.00 9.18 -13.84
C ALA A 182 10.65 8.12 -14.91
N ALA A 183 11.38 7.01 -14.95
CA ALA A 183 11.09 5.89 -15.83
C ALA A 183 9.77 5.20 -15.48
N ALA A 184 9.49 5.01 -14.20
CA ALA A 184 8.22 4.46 -13.74
C ALA A 184 7.03 5.38 -14.10
N CYS A 185 7.17 6.69 -13.97
CA CYS A 185 6.17 7.67 -14.37
C CYS A 185 5.94 7.68 -15.90
N ALA A 186 6.99 7.46 -16.70
CA ALA A 186 6.93 7.42 -18.15
C ALA A 186 6.46 6.06 -18.72
N ALA A 187 6.21 5.07 -17.89
CA ALA A 187 5.77 3.75 -18.36
C ALA A 187 4.41 3.83 -19.06
N PRO A 188 4.23 3.21 -20.24
CA PRO A 188 2.98 3.29 -21.02
C PRO A 188 1.72 2.85 -20.25
N GLY A 189 1.87 1.95 -19.28
CA GLY A 189 0.79 1.49 -18.42
C GLY A 189 0.15 2.59 -17.56
N ARG A 190 0.87 3.69 -17.26
CA ARG A 190 0.37 4.74 -16.38
C ARG A 190 -0.80 5.53 -16.98
N ASP A 191 -0.69 5.88 -18.25
CA ASP A 191 -1.80 6.55 -18.97
C ASP A 191 -2.98 5.60 -19.16
N ALA A 192 -2.70 4.31 -19.37
CA ALA A 192 -3.75 3.30 -19.47
C ALA A 192 -4.47 3.12 -18.12
N GLU A 193 -3.75 3.14 -17.00
CA GLU A 193 -4.34 3.13 -15.65
C GLU A 193 -5.20 4.37 -15.39
N ALA A 194 -4.76 5.56 -15.79
CA ALA A 194 -5.55 6.79 -15.68
C ALA A 194 -6.88 6.68 -16.43
N ARG A 195 -6.85 6.18 -17.67
CA ARG A 195 -8.07 5.93 -18.44
C ARG A 195 -8.95 4.84 -17.84
N ALA A 196 -8.35 3.82 -17.23
CA ALA A 196 -9.11 2.77 -16.56
C ALA A 196 -9.89 3.29 -15.36
N LEU A 197 -9.30 4.18 -14.56
CA LEU A 197 -9.96 4.81 -13.42
C LEU A 197 -11.21 5.59 -13.82
N GLN A 198 -11.23 6.23 -14.99
CA GLN A 198 -12.38 6.98 -15.48
C GLN A 198 -13.60 6.10 -15.77
N ARG A 199 -13.42 4.78 -15.93
CA ARG A 199 -14.52 3.83 -16.13
C ARG A 199 -15.25 3.45 -14.84
N PHE A 200 -14.61 3.70 -13.69
CA PHE A 200 -15.24 3.42 -12.40
C PHE A 200 -15.97 4.68 -11.92
N PRO A 201 -17.24 4.56 -11.53
CA PRO A 201 -17.95 5.69 -10.95
C PRO A 201 -17.20 6.17 -9.70
N PRO A 202 -17.19 7.49 -9.43
CA PRO A 202 -16.65 8.01 -8.20
C PRO A 202 -17.31 7.27 -7.03
N ILE A 203 -16.53 6.97 -6.01
CA ILE A 203 -17.07 6.42 -4.77
C ILE A 203 -18.06 7.46 -4.27
N SER A 204 -19.36 7.20 -4.45
CA SER A 204 -20.37 8.01 -3.77
C SER A 204 -20.06 7.88 -2.29
N GLN A 205 -19.83 9.01 -1.63
CA GLN A 205 -19.80 9.05 -0.17
C GLN A 205 -21.15 8.47 0.26
N ARG A 206 -21.14 7.21 0.67
CA ARG A 206 -22.32 6.68 1.37
C ARG A 206 -22.39 7.51 2.63
N ALA A 207 -23.47 8.21 2.79
CA ALA A 207 -23.83 8.77 4.06
C ALA A 207 -23.62 7.65 5.09
N GLU A 208 -22.79 7.91 6.08
CA GLU A 208 -22.66 7.03 7.23
C GLU A 208 -24.05 6.86 7.84
N PRO A 209 -24.43 5.65 8.23
CA PRO A 209 -25.68 5.43 8.91
C PRO A 209 -25.72 6.12 10.27
#